data_2ed565fe1db5a643830febd4e3a6ce0d
#
_entry.id   2ed565fe1db5a643830febd4e3a6ce0d
#
_cell.length_a   1.000
_cell.length_b   1.000
_cell.length_c   1.000
_cell.angle_alpha   90.00
_cell.angle_beta   90.00
_cell.angle_gamma   90.00
#
_symmetry.space_group_name_H-M   'P 1'
#
loop_
_entity.id
_entity.type
_entity.pdbx_description
1 polymer ?
#
loop_
_entity_poly.entity_id
_entity_poly.type
_entity_poly.pdbx_seq_one_letter_code
_entity_poly.pdbx_strand_id
1 'polypeptide(L)'
;ASIGQIRYFDDSRVVLPGEAQLEKGKSAWVVDANYAPTDRWTIGASYQWDPKFRREDLASVRARYLLPDDGVVNITYRRRRDLLEQADFSFLYPVTPAWSVVGRYYHSFYRDAATDQEPGLLEGVAGVQWDSCCLAVRALVRRYVRNREGDMNTGFQVEFVLKGLGSAGQDTERTLRRAILGYYRDDLYLVPPSNIAQRPDDTSYDPDPIP
;
A
#
# COMPACT_ATOMS: atom_id res chain seq x y z
N ALA A 1 -16.30 5.20 -9.69
CA ALA A 1 -16.01 6.48 -9.03
C ALA A 1 -17.04 6.75 -7.95
N SER A 2 -16.62 7.33 -6.84
CA SER A 2 -17.48 7.77 -5.74
C SER A 2 -17.16 9.21 -5.37
N ILE A 3 -18.17 9.93 -4.90
CA ILE A 3 -18.03 11.27 -4.35
C ILE A 3 -18.82 11.35 -3.05
N GLY A 4 -18.25 11.95 -2.02
CA GLY A 4 -18.87 12.05 -0.71
C GLY A 4 -18.47 13.30 0.04
N GLN A 5 -19.35 13.68 0.97
CA GLN A 5 -19.10 14.73 1.95
C GLN A 5 -19.77 14.33 3.26
N ILE A 6 -19.08 14.51 4.38
CA ILE A 6 -19.63 14.27 5.70
C ILE A 6 -20.14 15.60 6.28
N ARG A 7 -21.23 15.56 7.00
CA ARG A 7 -21.72 16.69 7.79
C ARG A 7 -21.59 16.37 9.28
N TYR A 8 -20.82 17.18 9.98
CA TYR A 8 -20.68 17.08 11.44
C TYR A 8 -21.75 17.92 12.11
N PHE A 9 -22.49 17.33 13.05
CA PHE A 9 -23.54 18.01 13.81
C PHE A 9 -23.00 18.68 15.07
N ASP A 10 -21.86 18.17 15.59
CA ASP A 10 -21.14 18.69 16.74
C ASP A 10 -19.64 18.75 16.46
N ASP A 11 -18.90 19.54 17.26
CA ASP A 11 -17.45 19.60 17.21
C ASP A 11 -16.83 18.29 17.68
N SER A 12 -15.74 17.85 17.04
CA SER A 12 -15.02 16.65 17.44
C SER A 12 -14.41 16.83 18.81
N ARG A 13 -14.67 15.87 19.73
CA ARG A 13 -14.07 15.82 21.06
C ARG A 13 -12.72 15.10 21.08
N VAL A 14 -12.39 14.40 19.99
CA VAL A 14 -11.14 13.64 19.83
C VAL A 14 -10.37 14.25 18.67
N VAL A 15 -9.14 14.65 18.94
CA VAL A 15 -8.22 15.25 17.97
C VAL A 15 -6.94 14.43 17.99
N LEU A 16 -6.43 14.02 16.83
CA LEU A 16 -5.14 13.37 16.71
C LEU A 16 -4.02 14.41 16.85
N PRO A 17 -2.88 14.07 17.44
CA PRO A 17 -1.73 14.96 17.50
C PRO A 17 -1.35 15.48 16.12
N GLY A 18 -1.30 16.80 15.94
CA GLY A 18 -0.98 17.46 14.67
C GLY A 18 -2.17 17.69 13.72
N GLU A 19 -3.39 17.29 14.09
CA GLU A 19 -4.60 17.59 13.32
C GLU A 19 -5.40 18.74 13.93
N ALA A 20 -6.01 19.55 13.07
CA ALA A 20 -6.95 20.57 13.52
C ALA A 20 -8.25 19.91 14.02
N GLN A 21 -8.85 20.49 15.08
CA GLN A 21 -10.14 20.03 15.57
C GLN A 21 -11.20 20.15 14.45
N LEU A 22 -11.96 19.07 14.26
CA LEU A 22 -13.07 19.06 13.33
C LEU A 22 -14.23 19.84 13.94
N GLU A 23 -14.50 21.00 13.37
CA GLU A 23 -15.63 21.85 13.78
C GLU A 23 -16.95 21.37 13.17
N LYS A 24 -18.04 21.66 13.84
CA LYS A 24 -19.39 21.49 13.31
C LYS A 24 -19.51 22.08 11.91
N GLY A 25 -20.12 21.33 10.99
CA GLY A 25 -20.33 21.79 9.62
C GLY A 25 -20.09 20.72 8.58
N LYS A 26 -19.73 21.15 7.38
CA LYS A 26 -19.42 20.26 6.26
C LYS A 26 -17.95 19.92 6.26
N SER A 27 -17.64 18.64 6.07
CA SER A 27 -16.27 18.18 5.83
C SER A 27 -15.76 18.58 4.44
N ALA A 28 -14.51 18.25 4.18
CA ALA A 28 -13.97 18.25 2.83
C ALA A 28 -14.78 17.32 1.89
N TRP A 29 -14.80 17.67 0.61
CA TRP A 29 -15.28 16.78 -0.44
C TRP A 29 -14.22 15.69 -0.68
N VAL A 30 -14.68 14.46 -0.77
CA VAL A 30 -13.84 13.31 -1.10
C VAL A 30 -14.32 12.73 -2.42
N VAL A 31 -13.40 12.61 -3.36
CA VAL A 31 -13.61 11.94 -4.64
C VAL A 31 -12.64 10.77 -4.71
N ASP A 32 -13.16 9.60 -5.01
CA ASP A 32 -12.36 8.39 -5.26
C ASP A 32 -12.77 7.81 -6.62
N ALA A 33 -11.79 7.50 -7.45
CA ALA A 33 -12.00 6.91 -8.75
C ALA A 33 -11.05 5.74 -8.95
N ASN A 34 -11.58 4.61 -9.43
CA ASN A 34 -10.81 3.46 -9.82
C ASN A 34 -11.18 3.10 -11.26
N TYR A 35 -10.16 2.85 -12.08
CA TYR A 35 -10.29 2.52 -13.47
C TYR A 35 -9.38 1.33 -13.82
N ALA A 36 -9.94 0.33 -14.44
CA ALA A 36 -9.22 -0.85 -14.93
C ALA A 36 -9.42 -0.95 -16.46
N PRO A 37 -8.54 -0.34 -17.26
CA PRO A 37 -8.65 -0.39 -18.73
C PRO A 37 -8.50 -1.80 -19.29
N THR A 38 -7.78 -2.65 -18.59
CA THR A 38 -7.61 -4.08 -18.91
C THR A 38 -7.48 -4.85 -17.59
N ASP A 39 -7.58 -6.19 -17.65
CA ASP A 39 -7.39 -7.07 -16.48
C ASP A 39 -5.97 -6.95 -15.86
N ARG A 40 -5.04 -6.35 -16.57
CA ARG A 40 -3.66 -6.15 -16.11
C ARG A 40 -3.42 -4.79 -15.47
N TRP A 41 -4.21 -3.78 -15.82
CA TRP A 41 -4.05 -2.42 -15.31
C TRP A 41 -5.10 -2.06 -14.29
N THR A 42 -4.67 -1.50 -13.18
CA THR A 42 -5.55 -0.86 -12.21
C THR A 42 -4.98 0.51 -11.87
N ILE A 43 -5.77 1.55 -12.13
CA ILE A 43 -5.42 2.93 -11.83
C ILE A 43 -6.44 3.46 -10.84
N GLY A 44 -5.97 4.05 -9.75
CA GLY A 44 -6.82 4.67 -8.74
C GLY A 44 -6.37 6.10 -8.46
N ALA A 45 -7.32 6.96 -8.21
CA ALA A 45 -7.07 8.33 -7.79
C ALA A 45 -8.02 8.70 -6.66
N SER A 46 -7.50 9.37 -5.64
CA SER A 46 -8.29 9.91 -4.53
C SER A 46 -7.93 11.38 -4.36
N TYR A 47 -8.95 12.21 -4.24
CA TYR A 47 -8.80 13.65 -4.10
C TYR A 47 -9.72 14.17 -3.00
N GLN A 48 -9.17 14.99 -2.11
CA GLN A 48 -9.91 15.62 -1.03
C GLN A 48 -9.74 17.13 -1.11
N TRP A 49 -10.86 17.84 -1.15
CA TRP A 49 -10.90 19.29 -1.26
C TRP A 49 -11.74 19.92 -0.16
N ASP A 50 -11.15 20.85 0.59
CA ASP A 50 -11.82 21.57 1.66
C ASP A 50 -12.48 22.85 1.13
N PRO A 51 -13.82 22.92 1.13
CA PRO A 51 -14.54 24.08 0.66
C PRO A 51 -14.43 25.30 1.60
N LYS A 52 -14.16 25.09 2.90
CA LYS A 52 -14.02 26.15 3.91
C LYS A 52 -12.75 26.96 3.67
N PHE A 53 -11.65 26.26 3.42
CA PHE A 53 -10.35 26.89 3.17
C PHE A 53 -10.02 27.00 1.67
N ARG A 54 -10.89 26.51 0.79
CA ARG A 54 -10.73 26.52 -0.67
C ARG A 54 -9.39 25.94 -1.12
N ARG A 55 -8.99 24.82 -0.54
CA ARG A 55 -7.68 24.18 -0.79
C ARG A 55 -7.80 22.67 -0.89
N GLU A 56 -6.82 22.07 -1.56
CA GLU A 56 -6.65 20.61 -1.51
C GLU A 56 -6.06 20.20 -0.16
N ASP A 57 -6.59 19.13 0.42
CA ASP A 57 -6.05 18.54 1.64
C ASP A 57 -5.30 17.24 1.35
N LEU A 58 -5.81 16.44 0.41
CA LEU A 58 -5.20 15.19 0.02
C LEU A 58 -5.36 14.94 -1.48
N ALA A 59 -4.28 14.54 -2.12
CA ALA A 59 -4.28 13.98 -3.46
C ALA A 59 -3.45 12.69 -3.47
N SER A 60 -3.98 11.63 -4.05
CA SER A 60 -3.21 10.42 -4.27
C SER A 60 -3.54 9.78 -5.61
N VAL A 61 -2.53 9.23 -6.25
CA VAL A 61 -2.66 8.45 -7.48
C VAL A 61 -1.91 7.16 -7.29
N ARG A 62 -2.52 6.05 -7.71
CA ARG A 62 -1.90 4.73 -7.69
C ARG A 62 -2.11 4.06 -9.04
N ALA A 63 -1.10 3.38 -9.51
CA ALA A 63 -1.16 2.55 -10.70
C ALA A 63 -0.53 1.20 -10.41
N ARG A 64 -1.17 0.13 -10.86
CA ARG A 64 -0.65 -1.22 -10.82
C ARG A 64 -0.71 -1.84 -12.19
N TYR A 65 0.35 -2.53 -12.53
CA TYR A 65 0.43 -3.33 -13.73
C TYR A 65 0.81 -4.77 -13.39
N LEU A 66 -0.02 -5.71 -13.80
CA LEU A 66 0.23 -7.14 -13.66
C LEU A 66 0.98 -7.64 -14.89
N LEU A 67 2.23 -8.06 -14.66
CA LEU A 67 3.06 -8.69 -15.68
C LEU A 67 2.59 -10.14 -15.93
N PRO A 68 2.97 -10.75 -17.07
CA PRO A 68 2.94 -12.21 -17.20
C PRO A 68 3.71 -12.89 -16.07
N ASP A 69 3.50 -14.21 -15.89
CA ASP A 69 4.25 -15.06 -14.95
C ASP A 69 4.26 -14.52 -13.51
N ASP A 70 3.11 -14.00 -13.06
CA ASP A 70 2.85 -13.48 -11.71
C ASP A 70 3.70 -12.26 -11.28
N GLY A 71 4.32 -11.56 -12.22
CA GLY A 71 5.00 -10.31 -11.93
C GLY A 71 4.02 -9.16 -11.67
N VAL A 72 4.47 -8.14 -10.93
CA VAL A 72 3.70 -6.93 -10.62
C VAL A 72 4.59 -5.71 -10.54
N VAL A 73 4.07 -4.57 -11.00
CA VAL A 73 4.66 -3.25 -10.80
C VAL A 73 3.62 -2.34 -10.20
N ASN A 74 3.98 -1.65 -9.10
CA ASN A 74 3.13 -0.67 -8.45
C ASN A 74 3.84 0.68 -8.40
N ILE A 75 3.07 1.73 -8.64
CA ILE A 75 3.49 3.11 -8.47
C ILE A 75 2.39 3.82 -7.68
N THR A 76 2.78 4.51 -6.61
CA THR A 76 1.86 5.30 -5.80
C THR A 76 2.50 6.64 -5.51
N TYR A 77 1.76 7.71 -5.72
CA TYR A 77 2.11 9.04 -5.27
C TYR A 77 1.01 9.55 -4.35
N ARG A 78 1.40 10.10 -3.19
CA ARG A 78 0.48 10.65 -2.21
C ARG A 78 1.01 11.99 -1.72
N ARG A 79 0.14 12.96 -1.72
CA ARG A 79 0.39 14.27 -1.13
C ARG A 79 -0.73 14.61 -0.15
N ARG A 80 -0.37 14.99 1.06
CA ARG A 80 -1.27 15.60 2.03
C ARG A 80 -0.66 16.92 2.45
N ARG A 81 -1.40 17.99 2.28
CA ARG A 81 -0.91 19.34 2.56
C ARG A 81 -0.33 19.44 3.97
N ASP A 82 0.83 20.09 4.07
CA ASP A 82 1.55 20.39 5.32
C ASP A 82 1.83 19.17 6.21
N LEU A 83 1.74 17.95 5.68
CA LEU A 83 1.94 16.72 6.43
C LEU A 83 2.84 15.71 5.72
N LEU A 84 2.63 15.45 4.44
CA LEU A 84 3.43 14.46 3.71
C LEU A 84 3.36 14.65 2.20
N GLU A 85 4.44 14.31 1.55
CA GLU A 85 4.52 14.14 0.11
C GLU A 85 5.44 12.96 -0.18
N GLN A 86 4.92 11.90 -0.78
CA GLN A 86 5.61 10.62 -0.85
C GLN A 86 5.35 9.92 -2.19
N ALA A 87 6.38 9.24 -2.70
CA ALA A 87 6.26 8.31 -3.81
C ALA A 87 6.72 6.92 -3.38
N ASP A 88 6.01 5.91 -3.80
CA ASP A 88 6.31 4.50 -3.59
C ASP A 88 6.31 3.78 -4.93
N PHE A 89 7.42 3.16 -5.26
CA PHE A 89 7.59 2.31 -6.42
C PHE A 89 7.97 0.92 -5.95
N SER A 90 7.23 -0.11 -6.34
CA SER A 90 7.57 -1.49 -6.00
C SER A 90 7.29 -2.44 -7.15
N PHE A 91 8.07 -3.51 -7.22
CA PHE A 91 7.94 -4.49 -8.28
C PHE A 91 8.39 -5.89 -7.86
N LEU A 92 7.78 -6.86 -8.48
CA LEU A 92 8.22 -8.25 -8.60
C LEU A 92 8.33 -8.56 -10.10
N TYR A 93 9.53 -8.85 -10.57
CA TYR A 93 9.78 -9.13 -11.98
C TYR A 93 10.34 -10.56 -12.15
N PRO A 94 9.59 -11.48 -12.74
CA PRO A 94 10.08 -12.81 -13.08
C PRO A 94 11.04 -12.70 -14.27
N VAL A 95 12.31 -13.04 -14.02
CA VAL A 95 13.37 -13.04 -15.06
C VAL A 95 13.37 -14.35 -15.82
N THR A 96 13.11 -15.44 -15.09
CA THR A 96 12.94 -16.80 -15.64
C THR A 96 11.84 -17.51 -14.84
N PRO A 97 11.36 -18.68 -15.24
CA PRO A 97 10.40 -19.44 -14.44
C PRO A 97 10.85 -19.76 -13.02
N ALA A 98 12.17 -19.75 -12.76
CA ALA A 98 12.75 -20.05 -11.46
C ALA A 98 13.32 -18.82 -10.73
N TRP A 99 13.62 -17.73 -11.44
CA TRP A 99 14.26 -16.55 -10.86
C TRP A 99 13.40 -15.31 -10.99
N SER A 100 13.25 -14.60 -9.89
CA SER A 100 12.60 -13.29 -9.86
C SER A 100 13.45 -12.27 -9.13
N VAL A 101 13.32 -11.02 -9.56
CA VAL A 101 13.91 -9.85 -8.90
C VAL A 101 12.81 -9.05 -8.25
N VAL A 102 13.06 -8.59 -7.03
CA VAL A 102 12.12 -7.80 -6.23
C VAL A 102 12.75 -6.48 -5.83
N GLY A 103 11.92 -5.45 -5.79
CA GLY A 103 12.40 -4.15 -5.34
C GLY A 103 11.28 -3.24 -4.84
N ARG A 104 11.67 -2.33 -3.95
CA ARG A 104 10.84 -1.22 -3.51
C ARG A 104 11.69 0.01 -3.28
N TYR A 105 11.19 1.16 -3.69
CA TYR A 105 11.76 2.45 -3.44
C TYR A 105 10.66 3.38 -2.92
N TYR A 106 10.71 3.70 -1.63
CA TYR A 106 9.75 4.56 -0.95
C TYR A 106 10.45 5.81 -0.48
N HIS A 107 10.05 6.97 -1.01
CA HIS A 107 10.71 8.25 -0.83
C HIS A 107 9.73 9.31 -0.33
N SER A 108 10.19 10.16 0.61
CA SER A 108 9.51 11.37 1.04
C SER A 108 10.10 12.58 0.35
N PHE A 109 9.26 13.42 -0.24
CA PHE A 109 9.61 14.73 -0.78
C PHE A 109 9.25 15.86 0.19
N TYR A 110 8.57 15.51 1.29
CA TYR A 110 8.11 16.48 2.27
C TYR A 110 9.28 17.06 3.04
N ARG A 111 9.27 18.40 3.14
CA ARG A 111 10.20 19.17 3.95
C ARG A 111 9.42 19.95 4.99
N ASP A 112 9.80 19.83 6.24
CA ASP A 112 9.26 20.62 7.32
C ASP A 112 10.39 21.41 8.00
N ALA A 113 10.38 22.72 7.77
CA ALA A 113 11.39 23.61 8.35
C ALA A 113 11.27 23.76 9.88
N ALA A 114 10.10 23.43 10.46
CA ALA A 114 9.88 23.53 11.91
C ALA A 114 10.46 22.34 12.68
N THR A 115 10.50 21.17 12.03
CA THR A 115 11.01 19.92 12.63
C THR A 115 12.35 19.46 12.04
N ASP A 116 12.98 20.28 11.16
CA ASP A 116 14.21 19.94 10.44
C ASP A 116 14.11 18.64 9.63
N GLN A 117 12.89 18.30 9.21
CA GLN A 117 12.63 17.11 8.41
C GLN A 117 12.99 17.37 6.96
N GLU A 118 14.02 16.67 6.47
CA GLU A 118 14.46 16.74 5.08
C GLU A 118 13.83 15.64 4.20
N PRO A 119 13.66 15.93 2.90
CA PRO A 119 13.32 14.89 1.93
C PRO A 119 14.34 13.76 1.94
N GLY A 120 13.87 12.52 1.81
CA GLY A 120 14.79 11.39 1.86
C GLY A 120 14.13 10.04 1.60
N LEU A 121 14.98 9.03 1.49
CA LEU A 121 14.56 7.64 1.37
C LEU A 121 13.94 7.18 2.70
N LEU A 122 12.70 6.71 2.66
CA LEU A 122 12.03 6.11 3.81
C LEU A 122 12.30 4.61 3.91
N GLU A 123 12.21 3.91 2.77
CA GLU A 123 12.52 2.49 2.68
C GLU A 123 12.98 2.11 1.28
N GLY A 124 14.07 1.37 1.20
CA GLY A 124 14.56 0.71 0.00
C GLY A 124 14.66 -0.80 0.24
N VAL A 125 14.12 -1.59 -0.66
CA VAL A 125 14.26 -3.04 -0.67
C VAL A 125 14.76 -3.46 -2.05
N ALA A 126 15.76 -4.32 -2.08
CA ALA A 126 16.24 -4.96 -3.30
C ALA A 126 16.57 -6.40 -2.99
N GLY A 127 16.15 -7.32 -3.85
CA GLY A 127 16.40 -8.73 -3.62
C GLY A 127 16.17 -9.60 -4.83
N VAL A 128 16.55 -10.86 -4.65
CA VAL A 128 16.35 -11.93 -5.62
C VAL A 128 15.68 -13.10 -4.94
N GLN A 129 14.87 -13.81 -5.66
CA GLN A 129 14.28 -15.06 -5.23
C GLN A 129 14.48 -16.11 -6.32
N TRP A 130 14.81 -17.30 -5.86
CA TRP A 130 14.86 -18.50 -6.66
C TRP A 130 13.84 -19.49 -6.14
N ASP A 131 13.05 -20.02 -7.03
CA ASP A 131 11.95 -20.91 -6.72
C ASP A 131 12.02 -22.17 -7.60
N SER A 132 11.97 -23.33 -6.97
CA SER A 132 11.92 -24.62 -7.64
C SER A 132 10.73 -25.45 -7.10
N CYS A 133 10.59 -26.67 -7.59
CA CYS A 133 9.48 -27.54 -7.15
C CYS A 133 9.43 -27.76 -5.63
N CYS A 134 10.57 -27.86 -4.97
CA CYS A 134 10.67 -28.33 -3.58
C CYS A 134 11.39 -27.34 -2.66
N LEU A 135 12.16 -26.40 -3.22
CA LEU A 135 12.97 -25.42 -2.48
C LEU A 135 12.78 -24.03 -3.05
N ALA A 136 12.60 -23.06 -2.17
CA ALA A 136 12.71 -21.66 -2.53
C ALA A 136 13.80 -20.96 -1.67
N VAL A 137 14.56 -20.07 -2.30
CA VAL A 137 15.57 -19.25 -1.62
C VAL A 137 15.29 -17.80 -1.92
N ARG A 138 15.22 -16.99 -0.87
CA ARG A 138 15.01 -15.55 -0.97
C ARG A 138 16.15 -14.83 -0.28
N ALA A 139 16.73 -13.85 -0.96
CA ALA A 139 17.78 -13.00 -0.40
C ALA A 139 17.45 -11.55 -0.72
N LEU A 140 17.46 -10.68 0.30
CA LEU A 140 17.20 -9.27 0.12
C LEU A 140 18.05 -8.39 1.03
N VAL A 141 18.26 -7.17 0.57
CA VAL A 141 18.81 -6.06 1.34
C VAL A 141 17.67 -5.06 1.57
N ARG A 142 17.49 -4.65 2.80
CA ARG A 142 16.50 -3.66 3.19
C ARG A 142 17.19 -2.50 3.89
N ARG A 143 16.94 -1.29 3.42
CA ARG A 143 17.38 -0.05 4.05
C ARG A 143 16.16 0.78 4.42
N TYR A 144 16.05 1.20 5.67
CA TYR A 144 14.87 1.92 6.16
C TYR A 144 15.23 2.90 7.28
N VAL A 145 14.41 3.92 7.42
CA VAL A 145 14.52 4.89 8.51
C VAL A 145 14.12 4.22 9.83
N ARG A 146 15.02 4.27 10.81
CA ARG A 146 14.83 3.63 12.11
C ARG A 146 14.13 4.53 13.12
N ASN A 147 14.41 5.81 13.10
CA ASN A 147 13.92 6.77 14.09
C ASN A 147 13.42 8.06 13.41
N ARG A 148 12.87 8.97 14.20
CA ARG A 148 12.38 10.26 13.72
C ARG A 148 13.49 11.22 13.28
N GLU A 149 14.72 10.98 13.69
CA GLU A 149 15.91 11.78 13.34
C GLU A 149 16.46 11.43 11.95
N GLY A 150 15.86 10.44 11.28
CA GLY A 150 16.24 10.06 9.92
C GLY A 150 17.37 9.04 9.82
N ASP A 151 17.82 8.46 10.94
CA ASP A 151 18.86 7.44 10.92
C ASP A 151 18.46 6.23 10.11
N MET A 152 19.30 5.87 9.16
CA MET A 152 19.09 4.74 8.26
C MET A 152 19.69 3.46 8.83
N ASN A 153 18.87 2.42 8.88
CA ASN A 153 19.34 1.07 9.18
C ASN A 153 19.35 0.23 7.90
N THR A 154 20.41 -0.58 7.74
CA THR A 154 20.53 -1.51 6.60
C THR A 154 20.61 -2.94 7.16
N GLY A 155 19.72 -3.79 6.71
CA GLY A 155 19.67 -5.21 7.06
C GLY A 155 19.74 -6.09 5.83
N PHE A 156 20.37 -7.25 6.00
CA PHE A 156 20.38 -8.32 5.01
C PHE A 156 19.52 -9.47 5.54
N GLN A 157 18.66 -10.03 4.70
CA GLN A 157 17.76 -11.12 5.04
C GLN A 157 17.91 -12.26 4.04
N VAL A 158 17.99 -13.49 4.55
CA VAL A 158 17.97 -14.71 3.75
C VAL A 158 16.98 -15.69 4.35
N GLU A 159 16.24 -16.33 3.50
CA GLU A 159 15.26 -17.34 3.84
C GLU A 159 15.40 -18.55 2.91
N PHE A 160 15.36 -19.72 3.49
CA PHE A 160 15.28 -21.00 2.78
C PHE A 160 13.94 -21.64 3.11
N VAL A 161 13.16 -21.98 2.09
CA VAL A 161 11.85 -22.61 2.26
C VAL A 161 11.86 -23.98 1.63
N LEU A 162 11.71 -25.01 2.46
CA LEU A 162 11.45 -26.37 2.00
C LEU A 162 9.94 -26.53 1.87
N LYS A 163 9.44 -26.54 0.63
CA LYS A 163 8.01 -26.59 0.34
C LYS A 163 7.38 -27.85 0.94
N GLY A 164 6.37 -27.66 1.81
CA GLY A 164 5.73 -28.75 2.52
C GLY A 164 6.38 -29.20 3.84
N LEU A 165 7.56 -28.70 4.18
CA LEU A 165 8.27 -29.06 5.43
C LEU A 165 8.47 -27.86 6.37
N GLY A 166 8.74 -26.67 5.85
CA GLY A 166 8.95 -25.48 6.65
C GLY A 166 9.99 -24.52 6.08
N SER A 167 10.28 -23.47 6.81
CA SER A 167 11.27 -22.45 6.43
C SER A 167 12.35 -22.31 7.49
N ALA A 168 13.54 -21.92 7.07
CA ALA A 168 14.68 -21.58 7.91
C ALA A 168 15.26 -20.22 7.49
N GLY A 169 15.63 -19.40 8.47
CA GLY A 169 16.13 -18.04 8.25
C GLY A 169 15.18 -16.96 8.76
N GLN A 170 15.26 -15.80 8.12
CA GLN A 170 14.41 -14.66 8.47
C GLN A 170 13.14 -14.72 7.62
N ASP A 171 12.02 -14.20 8.17
CA ASP A 171 10.73 -14.16 7.47
C ASP A 171 10.74 -13.09 6.34
N THR A 172 11.46 -13.42 5.29
CA THR A 172 11.66 -12.58 4.10
C THR A 172 10.37 -12.45 3.30
N GLU A 173 9.61 -13.53 3.24
CA GLU A 173 8.31 -13.55 2.57
C GLU A 173 7.35 -12.50 3.15
N ARG A 174 7.25 -12.43 4.47
CA ARG A 174 6.42 -11.42 5.13
C ARG A 174 6.90 -10.00 4.82
N THR A 175 8.20 -9.79 4.74
CA THR A 175 8.78 -8.49 4.38
C THR A 175 8.39 -8.11 2.96
N LEU A 176 8.52 -9.02 1.99
CA LEU A 176 8.17 -8.81 0.58
C LEU A 176 6.67 -8.61 0.39
N ARG A 177 5.84 -9.39 1.05
CA ARG A 177 4.38 -9.29 1.00
C ARG A 177 3.87 -7.94 1.52
N ARG A 178 4.53 -7.36 2.51
CA ARG A 178 4.24 -5.99 3.00
C ARG A 178 4.80 -4.90 2.10
N ALA A 179 5.94 -5.16 1.46
CA ALA A 179 6.62 -4.19 0.62
C ALA A 179 6.00 -4.08 -0.78
N ILE A 180 5.48 -5.18 -1.33
CA ILE A 180 5.00 -5.28 -2.71
C ILE A 180 3.55 -5.73 -2.71
N LEU A 181 2.64 -4.81 -2.99
CA LEU A 181 1.21 -5.15 -3.08
C LEU A 181 0.97 -6.03 -4.31
N GLY A 182 0.40 -7.23 -4.10
CA GLY A 182 0.23 -8.24 -5.15
C GLY A 182 1.46 -9.12 -5.35
N TYR A 183 2.33 -9.19 -4.35
CA TYR A 183 3.41 -10.17 -4.29
C TYR A 183 2.87 -11.60 -4.50
N TYR A 184 1.77 -11.93 -3.86
CA TYR A 184 0.89 -13.04 -4.26
C TYR A 184 -0.35 -12.48 -4.93
N ARG A 185 -0.74 -13.03 -6.06
CA ARG A 185 -1.94 -12.59 -6.78
C ARG A 185 -3.20 -12.73 -5.95
N ASP A 186 -3.28 -13.77 -5.14
CA ASP A 186 -4.41 -14.03 -4.25
C ASP A 186 -4.63 -12.90 -3.23
N ASP A 187 -3.57 -12.23 -2.80
CA ASP A 187 -3.66 -11.09 -1.89
C ASP A 187 -4.43 -9.89 -2.49
N LEU A 188 -4.52 -9.81 -3.82
CA LEU A 188 -5.26 -8.75 -4.50
C LEU A 188 -6.78 -8.93 -4.37
N TYR A 189 -7.24 -10.14 -4.13
CA TYR A 189 -8.66 -10.49 -3.96
C TYR A 189 -9.11 -10.45 -2.50
N LEU A 190 -8.18 -10.43 -1.55
CA LEU A 190 -8.48 -10.35 -0.11
C LEU A 190 -8.94 -8.94 0.32
N VAL A 191 -8.65 -7.91 -0.45
CA VAL A 191 -9.18 -6.56 -0.24
C VAL A 191 -10.30 -6.36 -1.25
N PRO A 192 -11.57 -6.51 -0.88
CA PRO A 192 -12.65 -6.23 -1.80
C PRO A 192 -12.50 -4.78 -2.28
N PRO A 193 -12.56 -4.51 -3.59
CA PRO A 193 -12.70 -3.15 -4.06
C PRO A 193 -13.94 -2.58 -3.38
N SER A 194 -13.84 -1.37 -2.84
CA SER A 194 -14.90 -0.67 -2.11
C SER A 194 -16.23 -0.51 -2.88
N ASN A 195 -16.33 -1.06 -4.09
CA ASN A 195 -17.44 -1.00 -5.03
C ASN A 195 -17.87 -2.35 -5.62
N ILE A 196 -17.51 -3.48 -5.01
CA ILE A 196 -18.26 -4.68 -5.34
C ILE A 196 -19.61 -4.51 -4.67
N ALA A 197 -20.59 -4.01 -5.43
CA ALA A 197 -22.00 -4.26 -5.14
C ALA A 197 -22.12 -5.76 -4.82
N GLN A 198 -22.64 -6.09 -3.66
CA GLN A 198 -22.89 -7.45 -3.22
C GLN A 198 -23.43 -8.26 -4.40
N ARG A 199 -22.76 -9.34 -4.74
CA ARG A 199 -23.32 -10.31 -5.68
C ARG A 199 -24.69 -10.69 -5.15
N PRO A 200 -25.75 -10.64 -5.96
CA PRO A 200 -27.10 -11.00 -5.51
C PRO A 200 -27.25 -12.47 -5.04
N ASP A 201 -26.21 -13.27 -5.21
CA ASP A 201 -26.26 -14.73 -5.07
C ASP A 201 -25.79 -15.24 -3.70
N ASP A 202 -25.36 -14.36 -2.79
CA ASP A 202 -24.86 -14.76 -1.46
C ASP A 202 -25.96 -14.73 -0.37
N THR A 203 -27.23 -14.88 -0.76
CA THR A 203 -28.37 -14.99 0.19
C THR A 203 -28.75 -16.43 0.54
N SER A 204 -27.84 -17.39 0.49
CA SER A 204 -28.13 -18.75 0.96
C SER A 204 -27.31 -19.15 2.18
N TYR A 205 -27.23 -18.28 3.20
CA TYR A 205 -26.99 -18.76 4.55
C TYR A 205 -28.34 -19.01 5.21
N ASP A 206 -28.85 -20.26 5.05
CA ASP A 206 -29.97 -20.78 5.82
C ASP A 206 -29.35 -21.38 7.11
N PRO A 207 -29.55 -20.79 8.29
CA PRO A 207 -29.09 -21.41 9.52
C PRO A 207 -30.02 -22.60 9.80
N ASP A 208 -29.48 -23.82 9.77
CA ASP A 208 -30.15 -25.02 10.22
C ASP A 208 -30.79 -24.80 11.59
N PRO A 209 -32.04 -25.18 11.80
CA PRO A 209 -32.68 -25.07 13.11
C PRO A 209 -31.96 -25.99 14.09
N ILE A 210 -31.46 -25.43 15.15
CA ILE A 210 -30.86 -26.15 16.30
C ILE A 210 -31.95 -27.00 16.92
N PRO A 211 -31.71 -28.30 17.19
CA PRO A 211 -32.66 -29.20 17.81
C PRO A 211 -32.97 -28.89 19.27
#